data_0767c76207a9a4b77878b2096e64dd04
#
_entry.id   0767c76207a9a4b77878b2096e64dd04
#
_cell.length_a   1.000
_cell.length_b   1.000
_cell.length_c   1.000
_cell.angle_alpha   90.00
_cell.angle_beta   90.00
_cell.angle_gamma   90.00
#
_symmetry.space_group_name_H-M   'P 1'
#
loop_
_entity.id
_entity.type
_entity.pdbx_description
1 polymer ?
#
loop_
_entity_poly.entity_id
_entity_poly.type
_entity_poly.pdbx_seq_one_letter_code
_entity_poly.pdbx_strand_id
1 'polypeptide(L)'
;VDVLESKGIDVFAHPLTVQLTTEQGAAVPNNTIKELKEAGSVVKFGSLELFYPGAGHAMDNVMAWLPEKRILFGGCAVRSLQSSSVGNLVHGDIHSWLNITKQLNKQFKSAVMVVPGHGDVGGYELLSHTEKLISDHLK
;
A
#
# COMPACT_ATOMS: atom_id res chain seq x y z
N VAL A 1 -15.76 -5.23 -3.55
CA VAL A 1 -16.24 -4.18 -4.46
C VAL A 1 -17.75 -4.20 -4.47
N ASP A 2 -18.41 -5.19 -5.05
CA ASP A 2 -19.86 -5.25 -5.28
C ASP A 2 -20.73 -4.92 -4.06
N VAL A 3 -20.34 -5.41 -2.86
CA VAL A 3 -21.07 -5.13 -1.61
C VAL A 3 -21.06 -3.64 -1.24
N LEU A 4 -19.98 -2.93 -1.54
CA LEU A 4 -19.87 -1.50 -1.28
C LEU A 4 -20.67 -0.70 -2.31
N GLU A 5 -20.51 -1.04 -3.57
CA GLU A 5 -21.18 -0.36 -4.68
C GLU A 5 -22.69 -0.58 -4.64
N SER A 6 -23.16 -1.77 -4.25
CA SER A 6 -24.61 -2.03 -4.05
C SER A 6 -25.24 -1.16 -2.95
N LYS A 7 -24.40 -0.58 -2.08
CA LYS A 7 -24.81 0.37 -1.03
C LYS A 7 -24.60 1.83 -1.44
N GLY A 8 -24.27 2.09 -2.71
CA GLY A 8 -23.98 3.43 -3.21
C GLY A 8 -22.65 4.01 -2.73
N ILE A 9 -21.71 3.17 -2.31
CA ILE A 9 -20.37 3.59 -1.90
C ILE A 9 -19.43 3.46 -3.08
N ASP A 10 -18.84 4.57 -3.49
CA ASP A 10 -17.84 4.61 -4.55
C ASP A 10 -16.56 3.89 -4.14
N VAL A 11 -16.05 3.01 -5.01
CA VAL A 11 -14.80 2.30 -4.82
C VAL A 11 -13.75 2.82 -5.80
N PHE A 12 -12.70 3.40 -5.28
CA PHE A 12 -11.60 3.97 -6.07
C PHE A 12 -10.40 3.02 -6.07
N ALA A 13 -9.78 2.85 -7.23
CA ALA A 13 -8.63 1.97 -7.37
C ALA A 13 -7.54 2.51 -8.29
N HIS A 14 -6.35 1.93 -8.16
CA HIS A 14 -5.25 2.12 -9.08
C HIS A 14 -5.63 1.61 -10.49
N PRO A 15 -5.16 2.24 -11.59
CA PRO A 15 -5.46 1.77 -12.95
C PRO A 15 -5.12 0.29 -13.18
N LEU A 16 -3.98 -0.17 -12.66
CA LEU A 16 -3.57 -1.59 -12.76
C LEU A 16 -4.51 -2.52 -12.00
N THR A 17 -5.06 -2.09 -10.84
CA THR A 17 -6.06 -2.88 -10.10
C THR A 17 -7.28 -3.13 -10.96
N VAL A 18 -7.80 -2.08 -11.63
CA VAL A 18 -8.95 -2.18 -12.53
C VAL A 18 -8.65 -3.15 -13.69
N GLN A 19 -7.47 -3.06 -14.27
CA GLN A 19 -7.03 -3.98 -15.33
C GLN A 19 -6.99 -5.43 -14.83
N LEU A 20 -6.27 -5.69 -13.74
CA LEU A 20 -6.07 -7.04 -13.20
C LEU A 20 -7.39 -7.69 -12.75
N THR A 21 -8.28 -6.93 -12.09
CA THR A 21 -9.58 -7.46 -11.68
C THR A 21 -10.47 -7.79 -12.89
N THR A 22 -10.39 -6.99 -13.95
CA THR A 22 -11.09 -7.27 -15.23
C THR A 22 -10.56 -8.56 -15.88
N GLU A 23 -9.24 -8.71 -15.98
CA GLU A 23 -8.60 -9.89 -16.57
C GLU A 23 -8.91 -11.18 -15.80
N GLN A 24 -9.05 -11.06 -14.47
CA GLN A 24 -9.37 -12.19 -13.59
C GLN A 24 -10.88 -12.50 -13.48
N GLY A 25 -11.73 -11.69 -14.13
CA GLY A 25 -13.19 -11.82 -14.01
C GLY A 25 -13.69 -11.55 -12.58
N ALA A 26 -12.96 -10.75 -11.80
CA ALA A 26 -13.34 -10.34 -10.46
C ALA A 26 -14.19 -9.06 -10.49
N ALA A 27 -14.75 -8.69 -9.33
CA ALA A 27 -15.50 -7.44 -9.19
C ALA A 27 -14.60 -6.22 -9.44
N VAL A 28 -14.92 -5.44 -10.45
CA VAL A 28 -14.10 -4.30 -10.92
C VAL A 28 -14.53 -3.04 -10.17
N PRO A 29 -13.60 -2.28 -9.55
CA PRO A 29 -13.90 -0.98 -8.94
C PRO A 29 -14.49 0.01 -9.95
N ASN A 30 -15.54 0.73 -9.55
CA ASN A 30 -16.28 1.65 -10.43
C ASN A 30 -15.54 2.97 -10.70
N ASN A 31 -14.51 3.29 -9.92
CA ASN A 31 -13.72 4.50 -10.14
C ASN A 31 -12.22 4.19 -10.22
N THR A 32 -11.55 4.86 -11.16
CA THR A 32 -10.10 4.74 -11.37
C THR A 32 -9.40 6.05 -11.03
N ILE A 33 -8.37 6.01 -10.20
CA ILE A 33 -7.52 7.17 -9.91
C ILE A 33 -6.40 7.20 -10.95
N LYS A 34 -6.70 7.80 -12.10
CA LYS A 34 -5.83 7.79 -13.31
C LYS A 34 -4.46 8.44 -13.07
N GLU A 35 -4.38 9.35 -12.13
CA GLU A 35 -3.17 10.08 -11.76
C GLU A 35 -2.15 9.19 -11.01
N LEU A 36 -2.59 8.08 -10.41
CA LEU A 36 -1.69 7.11 -9.74
C LEU A 36 -1.05 6.11 -10.71
N LYS A 37 -0.80 6.50 -11.95
CA LYS A 37 -0.31 5.61 -12.99
C LYS A 37 1.16 5.22 -12.84
N GLU A 38 2.01 6.19 -12.48
CA GLU A 38 3.46 6.00 -12.42
C GLU A 38 3.93 5.87 -10.98
N ALA A 39 4.96 5.05 -10.74
CA ALA A 39 5.59 4.94 -9.42
C ALA A 39 6.05 6.31 -8.91
N GLY A 40 5.72 6.63 -7.67
CA GLY A 40 5.96 7.93 -7.07
C GLY A 40 4.84 8.95 -7.27
N SER A 41 3.79 8.61 -8.03
CA SER A 41 2.63 9.52 -8.18
C SER A 41 1.91 9.74 -6.86
N VAL A 42 1.44 10.97 -6.65
CA VAL A 42 0.68 11.39 -5.46
C VAL A 42 -0.56 12.17 -5.90
N VAL A 43 -1.69 11.88 -5.28
CA VAL A 43 -2.96 12.56 -5.54
C VAL A 43 -3.59 13.00 -4.21
N LYS A 44 -4.04 14.24 -4.15
CA LYS A 44 -4.90 14.72 -3.06
C LYS A 44 -6.30 14.14 -3.20
N PHE A 45 -6.78 13.49 -2.13
CA PHE A 45 -8.10 12.90 -2.05
C PHE A 45 -8.78 13.35 -0.73
N GLY A 46 -9.46 14.48 -0.78
CA GLY A 46 -9.96 15.14 0.43
C GLY A 46 -8.81 15.56 1.36
N SER A 47 -8.81 15.06 2.60
CA SER A 47 -7.73 15.27 3.57
C SER A 47 -6.58 14.26 3.44
N LEU A 48 -6.70 13.27 2.56
CA LEU A 48 -5.69 12.25 2.33
C LEU A 48 -4.80 12.62 1.14
N GLU A 49 -3.57 12.16 1.21
CA GLU A 49 -2.68 12.03 0.07
C GLU A 49 -2.57 10.55 -0.28
N LEU A 50 -3.13 10.15 -1.43
CA LEU A 50 -2.97 8.82 -1.96
C LEU A 50 -1.71 8.79 -2.81
N PHE A 51 -0.92 7.73 -2.68
CA PHE A 51 0.27 7.58 -3.51
C PHE A 51 0.51 6.13 -3.92
N TYR A 52 1.09 6.01 -5.10
CA TYR A 52 1.54 4.74 -5.63
C TYR A 52 3.07 4.64 -5.48
N PRO A 53 3.60 3.90 -4.50
CA PRO A 53 5.04 3.80 -4.31
C PRO A 53 5.75 2.97 -5.38
N GLY A 54 4.98 2.20 -6.16
CA GLY A 54 5.47 1.22 -7.13
C GLY A 54 5.14 -0.21 -6.73
N ALA A 55 5.58 -1.17 -7.54
CA ALA A 55 5.44 -2.59 -7.29
C ALA A 55 6.18 -2.99 -6.00
N GLY A 56 5.48 -3.62 -5.08
CA GLY A 56 6.01 -4.06 -3.80
C GLY A 56 5.43 -5.41 -3.40
N HIS A 57 4.69 -5.48 -2.30
CA HIS A 57 3.95 -6.69 -1.91
C HIS A 57 2.92 -7.12 -2.97
N ALA A 58 2.33 -6.16 -3.67
CA ALA A 58 1.57 -6.34 -4.91
C ALA A 58 2.06 -5.33 -5.96
N MET A 59 1.71 -5.54 -7.23
CA MET A 59 2.12 -4.67 -8.32
C MET A 59 1.40 -3.30 -8.29
N ASP A 60 0.25 -3.24 -7.65
CA ASP A 60 -0.71 -2.13 -7.64
C ASP A 60 -0.93 -1.54 -6.24
N ASN A 61 0.08 -1.61 -5.37
CA ASN A 61 -0.04 -1.06 -4.00
C ASN A 61 -0.42 0.42 -4.05
N VAL A 62 -1.46 0.79 -3.32
CA VAL A 62 -1.77 2.19 -3.01
C VAL A 62 -1.68 2.38 -1.52
N MET A 63 -1.07 3.48 -1.11
CA MET A 63 -0.99 3.90 0.28
C MET A 63 -1.73 5.21 0.46
N ALA A 64 -2.19 5.47 1.68
CA ALA A 64 -2.81 6.74 2.02
C ALA A 64 -2.10 7.38 3.20
N TRP A 65 -1.80 8.65 3.08
CA TRP A 65 -1.22 9.48 4.13
C TRP A 65 -2.22 10.52 4.59
N LEU A 66 -2.39 10.66 5.89
CA LEU A 66 -3.18 11.73 6.52
C LEU A 66 -2.22 12.72 7.19
N PRO A 67 -1.81 13.80 6.51
CA PRO A 67 -0.73 14.68 6.96
C PRO A 67 -1.01 15.34 8.32
N GLU A 68 -2.23 15.84 8.52
CA GLU A 68 -2.64 16.54 9.75
C GLU A 68 -2.52 15.65 10.99
N LYS A 69 -2.74 14.36 10.86
CA LYS A 69 -2.66 13.38 11.94
C LYS A 69 -1.37 12.56 11.91
N ARG A 70 -0.57 12.70 10.88
CA ARG A 70 0.66 11.92 10.65
C ARG A 70 0.40 10.41 10.72
N ILE A 71 -0.68 9.96 10.04
CA ILE A 71 -1.10 8.56 9.96
C ILE A 71 -0.82 8.04 8.55
N LEU A 72 -0.06 6.94 8.46
CA LEU A 72 0.19 6.23 7.22
C LEU A 72 -0.64 4.94 7.18
N PHE A 73 -1.47 4.79 6.17
CA PHE A 73 -2.14 3.55 5.83
C PHE A 73 -1.29 2.83 4.78
N GLY A 74 -0.47 1.89 5.22
CA GLY A 74 0.50 1.21 4.38
C GLY A 74 -0.05 -0.05 3.69
N GLY A 75 -1.22 -0.54 4.13
CA GLY A 75 -1.78 -1.80 3.62
C GLY A 75 -0.80 -2.97 3.77
N CYS A 76 -0.95 -3.98 2.91
CA CYS A 76 -0.13 -5.19 2.97
C CYS A 76 1.35 -4.97 2.61
N ALA A 77 1.69 -3.81 2.03
CA ALA A 77 3.08 -3.44 1.79
C ALA A 77 3.83 -3.02 3.07
N VAL A 78 3.13 -2.89 4.20
CA VAL A 78 3.72 -2.69 5.53
C VAL A 78 3.35 -3.85 6.43
N ARG A 79 4.36 -4.44 7.07
CA ARG A 79 4.21 -5.59 7.99
C ARG A 79 4.11 -5.11 9.43
N SER A 80 3.20 -5.73 10.19
CA SER A 80 3.10 -5.49 11.63
C SER A 80 4.31 -6.11 12.38
N LEU A 81 4.58 -5.69 13.61
CA LEU A 81 5.67 -6.24 14.42
C LEU A 81 5.49 -7.74 14.73
N GLN A 82 4.26 -8.26 14.70
CA GLN A 82 3.98 -9.69 14.89
C GLN A 82 4.33 -10.53 13.66
N SER A 83 4.56 -9.89 12.50
CA SER A 83 4.94 -10.61 11.29
C SER A 83 6.37 -11.11 11.38
N SER A 84 6.57 -12.39 11.08
CA SER A 84 7.89 -13.05 11.05
C SER A 84 8.41 -13.30 9.63
N SER A 85 7.64 -12.93 8.61
CA SER A 85 7.98 -13.13 7.19
C SER A 85 7.37 -12.07 6.29
N VAL A 86 7.83 -12.00 5.06
CA VAL A 86 7.31 -11.14 4.00
C VAL A 86 5.91 -11.56 3.53
N GLY A 87 5.47 -12.78 3.83
CA GLY A 87 4.18 -13.32 3.40
C GLY A 87 4.18 -13.82 1.96
N ASN A 88 3.00 -13.83 1.33
CA ASN A 88 2.84 -14.30 -0.05
C ASN A 88 3.36 -13.24 -1.04
N LEU A 89 4.18 -13.66 -2.00
CA LEU A 89 4.82 -12.81 -3.02
C LEU A 89 4.36 -13.13 -4.45
N VAL A 90 3.30 -13.92 -4.62
CA VAL A 90 2.83 -14.36 -5.96
C VAL A 90 2.57 -13.18 -6.90
N HIS A 91 2.13 -12.04 -6.36
CA HIS A 91 1.82 -10.83 -7.12
C HIS A 91 2.76 -9.67 -6.77
N GLY A 92 3.90 -9.96 -6.13
CA GLY A 92 4.84 -8.96 -5.64
C GLY A 92 6.16 -8.91 -6.40
N ASP A 93 6.92 -7.85 -6.14
CA ASP A 93 8.32 -7.70 -6.54
C ASP A 93 9.15 -7.37 -5.30
N ILE A 94 9.84 -8.37 -4.77
CA ILE A 94 10.58 -8.26 -3.51
C ILE A 94 11.75 -7.26 -3.60
N HIS A 95 12.40 -7.14 -4.76
CA HIS A 95 13.53 -6.22 -4.95
C HIS A 95 13.05 -4.76 -5.02
N SER A 96 11.99 -4.51 -5.78
CA SER A 96 11.31 -3.22 -5.80
C SER A 96 10.76 -2.87 -4.42
N TRP A 97 10.16 -3.84 -3.72
CA TRP A 97 9.61 -3.64 -2.38
C TRP A 97 10.67 -3.19 -1.37
N LEU A 98 11.87 -3.77 -1.40
CA LEU A 98 12.99 -3.31 -0.57
C LEU A 98 13.33 -1.84 -0.83
N ASN A 99 13.42 -1.44 -2.11
CA ASN A 99 13.72 -0.06 -2.48
C ASN A 99 12.62 0.91 -2.03
N ILE A 100 11.35 0.53 -2.24
CA ILE A 100 10.18 1.28 -1.78
C ILE A 100 10.24 1.46 -0.26
N THR A 101 10.46 0.37 0.50
CA THR A 101 10.45 0.44 1.96
C THR A 101 11.56 1.35 2.50
N LYS A 102 12.74 1.35 1.86
CA LYS A 102 13.81 2.32 2.17
C LYS A 102 13.40 3.78 1.92
N GLN A 103 12.62 4.04 0.87
CA GLN A 103 12.07 5.37 0.60
C GLN A 103 11.01 5.76 1.62
N LEU A 104 10.09 4.84 1.96
CA LEU A 104 9.06 5.05 2.99
C LEU A 104 9.67 5.38 4.35
N ASN A 105 10.74 4.68 4.73
CA ASN A 105 11.50 4.95 5.97
C ASN A 105 12.07 6.37 6.02
N LYS A 106 12.42 6.95 4.90
CA LYS A 106 12.89 8.35 4.82
C LYS A 106 11.74 9.34 4.84
N GLN A 107 10.71 9.08 4.01
CA GLN A 107 9.59 9.99 3.78
C GLN A 107 8.66 10.11 4.99
N PHE A 108 8.34 8.99 5.65
CA PHE A 108 7.36 8.93 6.74
C PHE A 108 7.98 8.80 8.13
N LYS A 109 9.20 9.31 8.30
CA LYS A 109 9.92 9.30 9.58
C LYS A 109 9.17 10.00 10.72
N SER A 110 8.28 10.94 10.38
CA SER A 110 7.43 11.67 11.32
C SER A 110 6.08 11.00 11.57
N ALA A 111 5.80 9.83 10.97
CA ALA A 111 4.54 9.12 11.21
C ALA A 111 4.42 8.75 12.69
N VAL A 112 3.27 9.09 13.28
CA VAL A 112 2.95 8.74 14.66
C VAL A 112 2.13 7.46 14.75
N MET A 113 1.48 7.12 13.64
CA MET A 113 0.75 5.85 13.48
C MET A 113 0.96 5.32 12.07
N VAL A 114 1.21 4.03 11.99
CA VAL A 114 1.29 3.26 10.75
C VAL A 114 0.32 2.10 10.84
N VAL A 115 -0.56 2.00 9.85
CA VAL A 115 -1.60 0.97 9.77
C VAL A 115 -1.15 -0.07 8.74
N PRO A 116 -0.76 -1.28 9.17
CA PRO A 116 -0.39 -2.36 8.27
C PRO A 116 -1.64 -3.02 7.67
N GLY A 117 -1.46 -3.87 6.66
CA GLY A 117 -2.56 -4.65 6.08
C GLY A 117 -3.10 -5.74 7.00
N HIS A 118 -2.25 -6.26 7.90
CA HIS A 118 -2.58 -7.31 8.86
C HIS A 118 -1.85 -7.09 10.17
N GLY A 119 -2.47 -7.51 11.28
CA GLY A 119 -1.94 -7.38 12.62
C GLY A 119 -2.15 -6.00 13.23
N ASP A 120 -1.43 -5.71 14.30
CA ASP A 120 -1.64 -4.50 15.08
C ASP A 120 -1.04 -3.27 14.41
N VAL A 121 -1.70 -2.13 14.61
CA VAL A 121 -1.15 -0.82 14.26
C VAL A 121 0.07 -0.52 15.16
N GLY A 122 0.97 0.30 14.67
CA GLY A 122 2.15 0.74 15.43
C GLY A 122 2.58 2.13 14.99
N GLY A 123 3.80 2.49 15.31
CA GLY A 123 4.43 3.71 14.87
C GLY A 123 5.35 3.49 13.67
N TYR A 124 6.29 4.39 13.50
CA TYR A 124 7.30 4.35 12.45
C TYR A 124 8.11 3.04 12.39
N GLU A 125 8.28 2.38 13.52
CA GLU A 125 9.03 1.11 13.64
C GLU A 125 8.50 -0.01 12.73
N LEU A 126 7.21 0.04 12.31
CA LEU A 126 6.65 -0.93 11.36
C LEU A 126 7.34 -0.86 10.00
N LEU A 127 7.74 0.33 9.56
CA LEU A 127 8.46 0.52 8.30
C LEU A 127 9.86 -0.10 8.39
N SER A 128 10.56 0.15 9.49
CA SER A 128 11.90 -0.42 9.73
C SER A 128 11.86 -1.93 9.89
N HIS A 129 10.82 -2.46 10.55
CA HIS A 129 10.59 -3.89 10.68
C HIS A 129 10.33 -4.53 9.32
N THR A 130 9.49 -3.90 8.47
CA THR A 130 9.21 -4.37 7.12
C THR A 130 10.49 -4.43 6.29
N GLU A 131 11.31 -3.38 6.31
CA GLU A 131 12.61 -3.36 5.61
C GLU A 131 13.52 -4.49 6.06
N LYS A 132 13.56 -4.76 7.38
CA LYS A 132 14.34 -5.85 7.94
C LYS A 132 13.85 -7.21 7.43
N LEU A 133 12.55 -7.49 7.48
CA LEU A 133 11.98 -8.75 6.99
C LEU A 133 12.30 -9.00 5.51
N ILE A 134 12.20 -7.96 4.67
CA ILE A 134 12.52 -8.07 3.24
C ILE A 134 14.02 -8.33 3.06
N SER A 135 14.87 -7.60 3.77
CA SER A 135 16.32 -7.75 3.69
C SER A 135 16.78 -9.15 4.15
N ASP A 136 16.15 -9.69 5.19
CA ASP A 136 16.46 -11.03 5.68
C ASP A 136 15.97 -12.14 4.74
N HIS A 137 14.86 -11.91 4.03
CA HIS A 137 14.35 -12.83 3.01
C HIS A 137 15.27 -12.91 1.77
N LEU A 138 16.00 -11.84 1.47
CA LEU A 138 16.90 -11.75 0.31
C LEU A 138 18.33 -12.27 0.56
N LYS A 139 18.65 -12.69 1.79
CA LYS A 139 19.96 -13.31 2.13
C LYS A 139 19.99 -14.79 1.82
#